data_d67c997131078244b6f95930cea08bbf
#
_entry.id   d67c997131078244b6f95930cea08bbf
#
_cell.length_a   1.000
_cell.length_b   1.000
_cell.length_c   1.000
_cell.angle_alpha   90.00
_cell.angle_beta   90.00
_cell.angle_gamma   90.00
#
_symmetry.space_group_name_H-M   'P 1'
#
loop_
_entity.id
_entity.type
_entity.pdbx_description
1 polymer ?
#
loop_
_entity_poly.entity_id
_entity_poly.type
_entity_poly.pdbx_seq_one_letter_code
_entity_poly.pdbx_strand_id
1 'polypeptide(L)'
;MHISAYCTSQVRDSAESAYLSLSAVPRTACHPRKSHVLVGGLGGFGLELAQWLVERGARYLVLTSPGGVRTGYQDRCVRRWRQAGVAVTVSTADVTNVDETRSLLLGAASMCPDGVGSVFNLAAILRDGLVVNQTAADWSWSTKPKVSQSISFLQFSLQCNVETAGYEDSVACR
;
A
#
# COMPACT_ATOMS: atom_id res chain seq x y z
N MET A 1 22.41 -1.28 3.24
CA MET A 1 22.01 -2.50 3.97
C MET A 1 21.10 -3.28 3.04
N HIS A 2 21.62 -4.30 2.36
CA HIS A 2 20.85 -5.11 1.43
C HIS A 2 19.87 -5.97 2.22
N ILE A 3 18.54 -5.73 2.05
CA ILE A 3 17.53 -6.64 2.54
C ILE A 3 17.37 -7.71 1.46
N SER A 4 18.10 -8.79 1.64
CA SER A 4 17.91 -9.99 0.84
C SER A 4 16.84 -10.82 1.54
N ALA A 5 15.63 -10.82 0.99
CA ALA A 5 14.63 -11.79 1.38
C ALA A 5 15.04 -13.13 0.75
N TYR A 6 15.72 -13.96 1.53
CA TYR A 6 16.09 -15.30 1.08
C TYR A 6 14.91 -16.25 1.28
N CYS A 7 14.34 -16.71 0.17
CA CYS A 7 13.56 -17.94 0.18
C CYS A 7 14.55 -19.07 -0.14
N THR A 8 14.97 -19.79 0.88
CA THR A 8 15.83 -20.97 0.71
C THR A 8 14.94 -22.18 0.51
N SER A 9 14.80 -22.65 -0.72
CA SER A 9 14.33 -24.00 -1.00
C SER A 9 15.53 -24.94 -1.06
N GLN A 10 15.56 -25.97 -0.23
CA GLN A 10 16.60 -27.01 -0.26
C GLN A 10 16.19 -28.08 -1.27
N VAL A 11 16.97 -28.23 -2.33
CA VAL A 11 16.85 -29.35 -3.26
C VAL A 11 17.88 -30.41 -2.86
N ARG A 12 17.40 -31.60 -2.53
CA ARG A 12 18.27 -32.75 -2.27
C ARG A 12 18.67 -33.39 -3.59
N ASP A 13 19.94 -33.38 -3.91
CA ASP A 13 20.48 -34.23 -4.95
C ASP A 13 20.92 -35.57 -4.35
N SER A 14 20.57 -36.67 -5.03
CA SER A 14 20.63 -38.03 -4.49
C SER A 14 22.04 -38.67 -4.46
N ALA A 15 23.08 -37.92 -4.79
CA ALA A 15 24.40 -38.53 -4.93
C ALA A 15 25.48 -38.04 -3.94
N GLU A 16 25.40 -36.85 -3.38
CA GLU A 16 26.29 -36.37 -2.32
C GLU A 16 25.69 -35.15 -1.65
N SER A 17 25.72 -35.09 -0.30
CA SER A 17 25.05 -34.11 0.55
C SER A 17 25.58 -32.67 0.44
N ALA A 18 25.61 -32.10 -0.75
CA ALA A 18 25.83 -30.69 -0.98
C ALA A 18 24.48 -29.99 -1.16
N TYR A 19 24.05 -29.25 -0.14
CA TYR A 19 22.87 -28.38 -0.25
C TYR A 19 23.21 -27.19 -1.15
N LEU A 20 22.59 -27.13 -2.30
CA LEU A 20 22.61 -25.92 -3.14
C LEU A 20 21.61 -24.92 -2.57
N SER A 21 22.11 -23.82 -2.03
CA SER A 21 21.27 -22.70 -1.64
C SER A 21 20.89 -21.89 -2.89
N LEU A 22 19.63 -21.94 -3.29
CA LEU A 22 19.10 -21.10 -4.36
C LEU A 22 18.65 -19.77 -3.76
N SER A 23 19.25 -18.69 -4.22
CA SER A 23 18.84 -17.33 -3.88
C SER A 23 17.76 -16.88 -4.85
N ALA A 24 16.52 -16.70 -4.36
CA ALA A 24 15.45 -16.12 -5.16
C ALA A 24 15.46 -14.60 -5.01
N VAL A 25 15.58 -13.89 -6.14
CA VAL A 25 15.45 -12.43 -6.19
C VAL A 25 13.95 -12.10 -6.36
N PRO A 26 13.33 -11.33 -5.47
CA PRO A 26 11.93 -10.94 -5.63
C PRO A 26 11.79 -10.07 -6.88
N ARG A 27 10.75 -10.33 -7.71
CA ARG A 27 10.46 -9.54 -8.91
C ARG A 27 10.15 -8.08 -8.62
N THR A 28 9.62 -7.79 -7.43
CA THR A 28 9.24 -6.45 -7.01
C THR A 28 9.89 -6.14 -5.68
N ALA A 29 10.60 -5.04 -5.60
CA ALA A 29 11.17 -4.50 -4.37
C ALA A 29 10.64 -3.08 -4.14
N CYS A 30 10.28 -2.77 -2.90
CA CYS A 30 9.88 -1.42 -2.51
C CYS A 30 11.11 -0.59 -2.16
N HIS A 31 11.11 0.68 -2.59
CA HIS A 31 12.21 1.58 -2.24
C HIS A 31 12.14 1.93 -0.74
N PRO A 32 13.18 1.63 0.05
CA PRO A 32 13.11 1.75 1.52
C PRO A 32 13.06 3.19 2.03
N ARG A 33 13.27 4.18 1.17
CA ARG A 33 13.27 5.62 1.50
C ARG A 33 12.03 6.36 0.98
N LYS A 34 11.10 5.67 0.33
CA LYS A 34 9.82 6.22 -0.14
C LYS A 34 8.67 5.73 0.73
N SER A 35 7.64 6.55 0.90
CA SER A 35 6.43 6.17 1.62
C SER A 35 5.41 5.51 0.69
N HIS A 36 4.62 4.61 1.24
CA HIS A 36 3.54 3.94 0.55
C HIS A 36 2.22 4.25 1.26
N VAL A 37 1.28 4.85 0.54
CA VAL A 37 -0.02 5.28 1.07
C VAL A 37 -1.08 4.25 0.66
N LEU A 38 -1.79 3.69 1.64
CA LEU A 38 -2.87 2.72 1.43
C LEU A 38 -4.17 3.32 1.92
N VAL A 39 -4.99 3.76 1.00
CA VAL A 39 -6.34 4.28 1.28
C VAL A 39 -7.27 3.10 1.55
N GLY A 40 -7.93 3.10 2.72
CA GLY A 40 -8.64 1.90 3.20
C GLY A 40 -7.70 0.80 3.71
N GLY A 41 -6.46 1.16 4.07
CA GLY A 41 -5.38 0.25 4.42
C GLY A 41 -5.59 -0.59 5.68
N LEU A 42 -6.57 -0.26 6.52
CA LEU A 42 -6.96 -1.08 7.68
C LEU A 42 -8.05 -2.11 7.37
N GLY A 43 -8.54 -2.18 6.13
CA GLY A 43 -9.39 -3.28 5.67
C GLY A 43 -8.60 -4.59 5.54
N GLY A 44 -9.32 -5.72 5.40
CA GLY A 44 -8.68 -7.04 5.31
C GLY A 44 -7.62 -7.12 4.19
N PHE A 45 -8.00 -6.72 2.97
CA PHE A 45 -7.05 -6.67 1.85
C PHE A 45 -5.93 -5.64 2.06
N GLY A 46 -6.24 -4.50 2.69
CA GLY A 46 -5.25 -3.45 2.97
C GLY A 46 -4.16 -3.91 3.93
N LEU A 47 -4.51 -4.69 4.96
CA LEU A 47 -3.54 -5.25 5.90
C LEU A 47 -2.62 -6.28 5.24
N GLU A 48 -3.15 -7.13 4.36
CA GLU A 48 -2.35 -8.10 3.61
C GLU A 48 -1.42 -7.41 2.61
N LEU A 49 -1.92 -6.38 1.90
CA LEU A 49 -1.08 -5.57 1.02
C LEU A 49 0.03 -4.84 1.79
N ALA A 50 -0.28 -4.28 2.95
CA ALA A 50 0.71 -3.62 3.80
C ALA A 50 1.80 -4.62 4.26
N GLN A 51 1.40 -5.82 4.67
CA GLN A 51 2.34 -6.89 5.01
C GLN A 51 3.23 -7.24 3.83
N TRP A 52 2.64 -7.41 2.65
CA TRP A 52 3.36 -7.71 1.42
C TRP A 52 4.38 -6.62 1.05
N LEU A 53 4.02 -5.33 1.20
CA LEU A 53 4.94 -4.21 0.98
C LEU A 53 6.12 -4.23 1.97
N VAL A 54 5.85 -4.50 3.25
CA VAL A 54 6.89 -4.62 4.29
C VAL A 54 7.88 -5.73 3.97
N GLU A 55 7.39 -6.89 3.55
CA GLU A 55 8.22 -8.04 3.15
C GLU A 55 9.10 -7.71 1.93
N ARG A 56 8.68 -6.76 1.11
CA ARG A 56 9.43 -6.27 -0.06
C ARG A 56 10.28 -5.05 0.21
N GLY A 57 10.42 -4.68 1.47
CA GLY A 57 11.38 -3.65 1.90
C GLY A 57 10.79 -2.28 2.17
N ALA A 58 9.47 -2.10 2.09
CA ALA A 58 8.85 -0.84 2.51
C ALA A 58 9.16 -0.51 3.97
N ARG A 59 9.52 0.74 4.24
CA ARG A 59 9.88 1.22 5.58
C ARG A 59 8.97 2.34 6.07
N TYR A 60 8.17 2.93 5.20
CA TYR A 60 7.25 4.00 5.52
C TYR A 60 5.87 3.67 4.97
N LEU A 61 4.90 3.47 5.84
CA LEU A 61 3.52 3.15 5.50
C LEU A 61 2.58 4.20 6.07
N VAL A 62 1.65 4.67 5.25
CA VAL A 62 0.52 5.50 5.67
C VAL A 62 -0.76 4.75 5.36
N LEU A 63 -1.49 4.36 6.39
CA LEU A 63 -2.75 3.62 6.28
C LEU A 63 -3.90 4.56 6.59
N THR A 64 -4.88 4.69 5.69
CA THR A 64 -6.06 5.48 6.00
C THR A 64 -7.26 4.59 6.27
N SER A 65 -8.06 4.99 7.24
CA SER A 65 -9.37 4.41 7.52
C SER A 65 -10.22 5.42 8.28
N PRO A 66 -11.46 5.71 7.88
CA PRO A 66 -12.33 6.71 8.56
C PRO A 66 -12.53 6.44 10.05
N GLY A 67 -12.43 5.20 10.47
CA GLY A 67 -12.58 4.81 11.87
C GLY A 67 -11.26 4.59 12.63
N GLY A 68 -10.12 4.77 11.99
CA GLY A 68 -8.83 4.42 12.59
C GLY A 68 -8.73 2.92 12.91
N VAL A 69 -7.89 2.58 13.87
CA VAL A 69 -7.74 1.20 14.38
C VAL A 69 -8.95 0.86 15.26
N ARG A 70 -9.73 -0.14 14.87
CA ARG A 70 -10.94 -0.58 15.57
C ARG A 70 -10.85 -1.98 16.15
N THR A 71 -10.00 -2.84 15.61
CA THR A 71 -9.92 -4.25 16.02
C THR A 71 -8.55 -4.58 16.59
N GLY A 72 -8.50 -5.57 17.50
CA GLY A 72 -7.24 -6.06 18.04
C GLY A 72 -6.32 -6.65 16.98
N TYR A 73 -6.88 -7.18 15.87
CA TYR A 73 -6.09 -7.68 14.75
C TYR A 73 -5.35 -6.56 14.01
N GLN A 74 -6.06 -5.45 13.71
CA GLN A 74 -5.46 -4.25 13.10
C GLN A 74 -4.32 -3.70 13.96
N ASP A 75 -4.56 -3.55 15.26
CA ASP A 75 -3.58 -3.05 16.22
C ASP A 75 -2.37 -3.98 16.31
N ARG A 76 -2.58 -5.30 16.34
CA ARG A 76 -1.51 -6.30 16.31
C ARG A 76 -0.64 -6.18 15.05
N CYS A 77 -1.25 -6.01 13.87
CA CYS A 77 -0.51 -5.85 12.62
C CYS A 77 0.34 -4.58 12.65
N VAL A 78 -0.24 -3.44 13.04
CA VAL A 78 0.48 -2.16 13.13
C VAL A 78 1.64 -2.24 14.12
N ARG A 79 1.42 -2.83 15.30
CA ARG A 79 2.50 -3.01 16.28
C ARG A 79 3.62 -3.91 15.76
N ARG A 80 3.28 -5.01 15.10
CA ARG A 80 4.26 -5.93 14.51
C ARG A 80 5.16 -5.22 13.50
N TRP A 81 4.59 -4.40 12.62
CA TRP A 81 5.38 -3.65 11.65
C TRP A 81 6.27 -2.60 12.31
N ARG A 82 5.76 -1.89 13.31
CA ARG A 82 6.57 -0.93 14.08
C ARG A 82 7.72 -1.60 14.80
N GLN A 83 7.50 -2.78 15.38
CA GLN A 83 8.56 -3.59 16.01
C GLN A 83 9.60 -4.08 14.99
N ALA A 84 9.20 -4.31 13.75
CA ALA A 84 10.09 -4.63 12.64
C ALA A 84 10.84 -3.40 12.06
N GLY A 85 10.71 -2.23 12.68
CA GLY A 85 11.39 -1.00 12.27
C GLY A 85 10.72 -0.27 11.10
N VAL A 86 9.43 -0.53 10.84
CA VAL A 86 8.64 0.19 9.85
C VAL A 86 7.94 1.38 10.51
N ALA A 87 8.10 2.57 9.95
CA ALA A 87 7.35 3.75 10.35
C ALA A 87 5.92 3.63 9.81
N VAL A 88 4.94 3.43 10.70
CA VAL A 88 3.53 3.27 10.32
C VAL A 88 2.72 4.41 10.91
N THR A 89 2.09 5.19 10.05
CA THR A 89 1.10 6.21 10.39
C THR A 89 -0.29 5.72 10.04
N VAL A 90 -1.22 5.90 10.97
CA VAL A 90 -2.65 5.66 10.72
C VAL A 90 -3.35 7.02 10.69
N SER A 91 -4.07 7.29 9.60
CA SER A 91 -4.83 8.52 9.40
C SER A 91 -6.32 8.25 9.28
N THR A 92 -7.13 9.11 9.86
CA THR A 92 -8.59 9.09 9.72
C THR A 92 -9.11 10.10 8.70
N ALA A 93 -8.21 10.73 7.93
CA ALA A 93 -8.56 11.73 6.93
C ALA A 93 -9.62 11.20 5.94
N ASP A 94 -10.59 12.03 5.65
CA ASP A 94 -11.57 11.75 4.61
C ASP A 94 -10.95 12.03 3.23
N VAL A 95 -10.54 10.96 2.58
CA VAL A 95 -9.91 11.04 1.26
C VAL A 95 -10.89 11.44 0.14
N THR A 96 -12.19 11.61 0.42
CA THR A 96 -13.12 12.25 -0.52
C THR A 96 -13.03 13.77 -0.50
N ASN A 97 -12.38 14.34 0.52
CA ASN A 97 -12.06 15.74 0.65
C ASN A 97 -10.68 16.02 0.06
N VAL A 98 -10.60 16.95 -0.90
CA VAL A 98 -9.36 17.29 -1.63
C VAL A 98 -8.30 17.86 -0.69
N ASP A 99 -8.68 18.73 0.26
CA ASP A 99 -7.74 19.38 1.17
C ASP A 99 -7.16 18.39 2.18
N GLU A 100 -7.99 17.47 2.68
CA GLU A 100 -7.54 16.40 3.58
C GLU A 100 -6.63 15.41 2.83
N THR A 101 -6.98 15.06 1.60
CA THR A 101 -6.14 14.24 0.74
C THR A 101 -4.77 14.89 0.49
N ARG A 102 -4.76 16.18 0.19
CA ARG A 102 -3.52 16.93 0.00
C ARG A 102 -2.66 16.94 1.28
N SER A 103 -3.27 17.21 2.41
CA SER A 103 -2.59 17.22 3.71
C SER A 103 -2.00 15.84 4.06
N LEU A 104 -2.77 14.77 3.78
CA LEU A 104 -2.33 13.38 3.94
C LEU A 104 -1.08 13.08 3.11
N LEU A 105 -1.10 13.45 1.82
CA LEU A 105 0.01 13.16 0.91
C LEU A 105 1.26 14.00 1.22
N LEU A 106 1.09 15.26 1.61
CA LEU A 106 2.20 16.09 2.11
C LEU A 106 2.81 15.52 3.39
N GLY A 107 1.96 15.06 4.32
CA GLY A 107 2.40 14.35 5.53
C GLY A 107 3.14 13.06 5.19
N ALA A 108 2.66 12.28 4.24
CA ALA A 108 3.32 11.07 3.78
C ALA A 108 4.68 11.36 3.11
N ALA A 109 4.77 12.44 2.34
CA ALA A 109 6.02 12.86 1.71
C ALA A 109 7.06 13.33 2.75
N SER A 110 6.63 14.03 3.81
CA SER A 110 7.54 14.51 4.86
C SER A 110 8.05 13.42 5.80
N MET A 111 7.40 12.26 5.84
CA MET A 111 7.82 11.13 6.69
C MET A 111 9.12 10.46 6.23
N CYS A 112 9.49 10.62 4.99
CA CYS A 112 10.58 9.87 4.37
C CYS A 112 11.44 10.78 3.48
N PRO A 113 12.72 10.42 3.25
CA PRO A 113 13.65 11.27 2.52
C PRO A 113 13.30 11.51 1.04
N ASP A 114 12.70 10.51 0.38
CA ASP A 114 12.55 10.50 -1.08
C ASP A 114 11.06 10.63 -1.50
N GLY A 115 10.19 11.11 -0.60
CA GLY A 115 8.80 11.40 -0.88
C GLY A 115 7.91 10.17 -1.04
N VAL A 116 6.74 10.34 -1.67
CA VAL A 116 5.75 9.26 -1.85
C VAL A 116 6.16 8.36 -3.01
N GLY A 117 6.26 7.06 -2.76
CA GLY A 117 6.60 6.05 -3.78
C GLY A 117 5.39 5.43 -4.46
N SER A 118 4.30 5.22 -3.71
CA SER A 118 3.07 4.67 -4.30
C SER A 118 1.84 5.04 -3.48
N VAL A 119 0.70 5.08 -4.16
CA VAL A 119 -0.63 5.27 -3.55
C VAL A 119 -1.55 4.16 -4.03
N PHE A 120 -2.09 3.40 -3.10
CA PHE A 120 -3.05 2.33 -3.36
C PHE A 120 -4.45 2.75 -2.90
N ASN A 121 -5.37 2.90 -3.83
CA ASN A 121 -6.76 3.22 -3.51
C ASN A 121 -7.59 1.95 -3.34
N LEU A 122 -7.72 1.48 -2.10
CA LEU A 122 -8.51 0.32 -1.71
C LEU A 122 -9.88 0.71 -1.14
N ALA A 123 -10.18 2.02 -1.04
CA ALA A 123 -11.47 2.48 -0.56
C ALA A 123 -12.59 2.04 -1.50
N ALA A 124 -13.60 1.42 -0.93
CA ALA A 124 -14.81 1.01 -1.63
C ALA A 124 -16.02 1.19 -0.72
N ILE A 125 -17.10 1.70 -1.29
CA ILE A 125 -18.42 1.73 -0.66
C ILE A 125 -19.29 0.82 -1.51
N LEU A 126 -19.77 -0.27 -0.90
CA LEU A 126 -20.65 -1.21 -1.56
C LEU A 126 -22.11 -0.77 -1.33
N ARG A 127 -22.87 -0.65 -2.40
CA ARG A 127 -24.31 -0.41 -2.43
C ARG A 127 -24.93 -1.48 -3.31
N ASP A 128 -24.74 -2.74 -2.88
CA ASP A 128 -25.19 -3.89 -3.63
C ASP A 128 -26.72 -3.99 -3.58
N GLY A 129 -27.33 -4.29 -4.71
CA GLY A 129 -28.75 -4.47 -4.87
C GLY A 129 -29.12 -4.87 -6.28
N LEU A 130 -30.35 -5.33 -6.49
CA LEU A 130 -30.85 -5.58 -7.83
C LEU A 130 -30.85 -4.28 -8.64
N VAL A 131 -30.51 -4.36 -9.93
CA VAL A 131 -30.42 -3.17 -10.83
C VAL A 131 -31.72 -2.35 -10.80
N VAL A 132 -32.88 -3.00 -10.71
CA VAL A 132 -34.19 -2.34 -10.65
C VAL A 132 -34.38 -1.50 -9.37
N ASN A 133 -33.63 -1.77 -8.33
CA ASN A 133 -33.69 -1.06 -7.04
C ASN A 133 -32.55 -0.05 -6.86
N GLN A 134 -31.63 0.04 -7.81
CA GLN A 134 -30.51 0.97 -7.76
C GLN A 134 -30.97 2.39 -8.09
N THR A 135 -30.57 3.34 -7.30
CA THR A 135 -30.83 4.76 -7.51
C THR A 135 -29.58 5.51 -8.01
N ALA A 136 -29.78 6.68 -8.59
CA ALA A 136 -28.68 7.56 -8.96
C ALA A 136 -27.81 7.95 -7.74
N ALA A 137 -28.42 8.01 -6.55
CA ALA A 137 -27.70 8.26 -5.31
C ALA A 137 -26.78 7.08 -4.94
N ASP A 138 -27.24 5.84 -5.05
CA ASP A 138 -26.44 4.64 -4.78
C ASP A 138 -25.24 4.57 -5.73
N TRP A 139 -25.45 4.89 -7.00
CA TRP A 139 -24.39 4.97 -7.99
C TRP A 139 -23.35 6.03 -7.64
N SER A 140 -23.81 7.24 -7.27
CA SER A 140 -22.93 8.33 -6.85
C SER A 140 -22.12 7.98 -5.62
N TRP A 141 -22.73 7.34 -4.61
CA TRP A 141 -22.04 6.88 -3.40
C TRP A 141 -20.96 5.83 -3.70
N SER A 142 -21.25 4.87 -4.56
CA SER A 142 -20.31 3.78 -4.89
C SER A 142 -19.12 4.28 -5.72
N THR A 143 -19.34 5.24 -6.62
CA THR A 143 -18.30 5.76 -7.52
C THR A 143 -17.42 6.83 -6.88
N LYS A 144 -17.94 7.61 -5.94
CA LYS A 144 -17.24 8.73 -5.31
C LYS A 144 -15.84 8.37 -4.77
N PRO A 145 -15.64 7.28 -3.99
CA PRO A 145 -14.32 6.94 -3.47
C PRO A 145 -13.34 6.46 -4.55
N LYS A 146 -13.80 6.04 -5.70
CA LYS A 146 -12.93 5.59 -6.79
C LYS A 146 -12.58 6.72 -7.75
N VAL A 147 -13.57 7.46 -8.22
CA VAL A 147 -13.37 8.49 -9.25
C VAL A 147 -12.74 9.75 -8.67
N SER A 148 -13.37 10.36 -7.67
CA SER A 148 -12.89 11.64 -7.10
C SER A 148 -11.51 11.53 -6.48
N GLN A 149 -11.24 10.43 -5.77
CA GLN A 149 -9.94 10.22 -5.15
C GLN A 149 -8.83 9.95 -6.17
N SER A 150 -9.11 9.14 -7.20
CA SER A 150 -8.10 8.86 -8.22
C SER A 150 -7.68 10.13 -8.95
N ILE A 151 -8.63 11.04 -9.22
CA ILE A 151 -8.33 12.35 -9.81
C ILE A 151 -7.46 13.20 -8.86
N SER A 152 -7.81 13.26 -7.57
CA SER A 152 -7.03 14.03 -6.58
C SER A 152 -5.60 13.49 -6.43
N PHE A 153 -5.43 12.18 -6.41
CA PHE A 153 -4.10 11.55 -6.36
C PHE A 153 -3.30 11.83 -7.64
N LEU A 154 -3.93 11.77 -8.81
CA LEU A 154 -3.29 12.07 -10.09
C LEU A 154 -2.82 13.52 -10.15
N GLN A 155 -3.66 14.47 -9.74
CA GLN A 155 -3.31 15.89 -9.68
C GLN A 155 -2.13 16.15 -8.74
N PHE A 156 -2.11 15.49 -7.57
CA PHE A 156 -1.01 15.61 -6.63
C PHE A 156 0.29 15.01 -7.20
N SER A 157 0.22 13.84 -7.83
CA SER A 157 1.40 13.18 -8.41
C SER A 157 2.06 14.03 -9.50
N LEU A 158 1.26 14.69 -10.33
CA LEU A 158 1.75 15.62 -11.35
C LEU A 158 2.42 16.86 -10.75
N GLN A 159 1.96 17.33 -9.58
CA GLN A 159 2.53 18.50 -8.91
C GLN A 159 3.82 18.20 -8.12
N CYS A 160 3.98 16.97 -7.64
CA CYS A 160 5.05 16.60 -6.72
C CYS A 160 6.11 15.66 -7.33
N ASN A 161 6.12 15.43 -8.65
CA ASN A 161 6.99 14.42 -9.30
C ASN A 161 6.94 13.05 -8.60
N VAL A 162 5.79 12.68 -8.07
CA VAL A 162 5.57 11.34 -7.55
C VAL A 162 5.56 10.41 -8.75
N GLU A 163 6.51 9.49 -8.81
CA GLU A 163 6.45 8.41 -9.78
C GLU A 163 5.14 7.66 -9.58
N THR A 164 4.16 7.96 -10.41
CA THR A 164 2.98 7.10 -10.52
C THR A 164 3.49 5.78 -11.05
N ALA A 165 3.45 4.73 -10.25
CA ALA A 165 3.64 3.39 -10.75
C ALA A 165 2.50 3.10 -11.73
N GLY A 166 2.63 3.62 -12.94
CA GLY A 166 1.88 3.18 -14.09
C GLY A 166 2.24 1.74 -14.33
N TYR A 167 1.29 0.96 -14.77
CA TYR A 167 1.40 -0.47 -15.10
C TYR A 167 2.52 -0.78 -16.13
N GLU A 168 3.22 0.21 -16.63
CA GLU A 168 4.25 0.10 -17.66
C GLU A 168 5.68 -0.02 -17.11
N ASP A 169 5.96 0.39 -15.87
CA ASP A 169 7.32 0.38 -15.32
C ASP A 169 7.71 -0.90 -14.58
N SER A 170 6.84 -1.91 -14.53
CA SER A 170 7.19 -3.24 -14.00
C SER A 170 8.18 -4.02 -14.90
N VAL A 171 8.56 -3.47 -16.05
CA VAL A 171 9.47 -4.10 -17.04
C VAL A 171 10.86 -3.47 -17.04
N ALA A 172 11.09 -2.35 -16.38
CA ALA A 172 12.33 -1.57 -16.47
C ALA A 172 13.30 -1.73 -15.30
N CYS A 173 13.11 -2.68 -14.40
CA CYS A 173 14.16 -3.08 -13.45
C CYS A 173 14.94 -4.28 -14.01
N ARG A 174 15.93 -3.99 -14.86
CA ARG A 174 17.03 -4.91 -15.16
C ARG A 174 18.11 -4.78 -14.11
#